data_04c28cd6d1dfb658e7212ebed2eb612d
#
_entry.id   04c28cd6d1dfb658e7212ebed2eb612d
#
_cell.length_a   1.000
_cell.length_b   1.000
_cell.length_c   1.000
_cell.angle_alpha   90.00
_cell.angle_beta   90.00
_cell.angle_gamma   90.00
#
_symmetry.space_group_name_H-M   'P 1'
#
loop_
_entity.id
_entity.type
_entity.pdbx_description
1 polymer ?
#
loop_
_entity_poly.entity_id
_entity_poly.type
_entity_poly.pdbx_seq_one_letter_code
_entity_poly.pdbx_strand_id
1 'polypeptide(L)'
;FFFFLMIRRPPRSTLFPYTTLFRSKQELIKQGFQDWVWSDPERRERLCRLYNDKFNSLRPREYDGSHIVFSGMNPEIELREHQRNAVAHILYGGNTLLAHAVGAGKTFEMVSAAMESKRLGLCSKSLFVVPNHLTEQWASEFLQLYPSANILVATKKDFETKNRKKFCGRIATGDYDAIIIGHSQFEKIPMSIERQRAILEQQLDEVTEGITELKKNRGDNFSVKQLERTKKSVKQKLDKLNDQSKKDDTVTFEELGVDRLFIDESHYYKNLFLFTKMRN
;
A
#
# COMPACT_ATOMS: atom_id res chain seq x y z
N PHE A 1 -26.94 21.53 2.58
CA PHE A 1 -25.98 20.41 2.70
C PHE A 1 -26.14 19.51 1.50
N PHE A 2 -25.27 19.66 0.49
CA PHE A 2 -25.29 18.86 -0.74
C PHE A 2 -24.42 17.63 -0.54
N PHE A 3 -25.05 16.45 -0.56
CA PHE A 3 -24.34 15.16 -0.65
C PHE A 3 -23.88 14.94 -2.09
N PHE A 4 -22.60 15.17 -2.37
CA PHE A 4 -21.97 14.66 -3.59
C PHE A 4 -21.45 13.27 -3.32
N LEU A 5 -22.17 12.26 -3.76
CA LEU A 5 -21.60 10.92 -3.99
C LEU A 5 -20.66 11.03 -5.21
N MET A 6 -19.36 11.21 -4.96
CA MET A 6 -18.35 11.09 -6.00
C MET A 6 -18.20 9.63 -6.42
N ILE A 7 -19.05 9.18 -7.33
CA ILE A 7 -18.75 8.00 -8.15
C ILE A 7 -17.73 8.45 -9.18
N ARG A 8 -16.49 7.94 -9.08
CA ARG A 8 -15.45 8.16 -10.08
C ARG A 8 -16.00 7.87 -11.46
N ARG A 9 -15.83 8.82 -12.40
CA ARG A 9 -16.15 8.62 -13.80
C ARG A 9 -15.33 7.45 -14.34
N PRO A 10 -15.93 6.44 -14.98
CA PRO A 10 -15.19 5.45 -15.74
C PRO A 10 -14.51 6.13 -16.94
N PRO A 11 -13.37 5.58 -17.42
CA PRO A 11 -12.67 6.14 -18.57
C PRO A 11 -13.59 6.18 -19.79
N ARG A 12 -13.48 7.24 -20.58
CA ARG A 12 -14.22 7.42 -21.84
C ARG A 12 -13.83 6.31 -22.82
N SER A 13 -14.61 5.24 -22.90
CA SER A 13 -14.67 4.39 -24.07
C SER A 13 -15.89 4.78 -24.87
N THR A 14 -15.66 5.43 -25.98
CA THR A 14 -16.61 5.63 -27.07
C THR A 14 -16.93 4.28 -27.68
N LEU A 15 -18.21 3.95 -27.78
CA LEU A 15 -18.86 2.83 -28.48
C LEU A 15 -19.60 1.87 -27.55
N PHE A 16 -20.90 2.24 -27.31
CA PHE A 16 -22.03 1.30 -27.35
C PHE A 16 -23.32 2.02 -26.91
N PRO A 17 -24.42 1.93 -27.66
CA PRO A 17 -25.71 2.59 -27.33
C PRO A 17 -26.35 2.13 -26.01
N TYR A 18 -25.90 1.02 -25.44
CA TYR A 18 -26.36 0.48 -24.15
C TYR A 18 -25.96 1.31 -22.93
N THR A 19 -24.88 2.10 -23.02
CA THR A 19 -24.40 2.91 -21.87
C THR A 19 -25.25 4.14 -21.61
N THR A 20 -25.92 4.70 -22.60
CA THR A 20 -26.83 5.85 -22.46
C THR A 20 -28.15 5.45 -21.82
N LEU A 21 -28.71 4.30 -22.18
CA LEU A 21 -29.93 3.75 -21.58
C LEU A 21 -29.73 3.34 -20.10
N PHE A 22 -28.55 2.82 -19.76
CA PHE A 22 -28.20 2.49 -18.37
C PHE A 22 -28.02 3.76 -17.52
N ARG A 23 -27.39 4.80 -18.06
CA ARG A 23 -27.25 6.10 -17.36
C ARG A 23 -28.59 6.76 -17.11
N SER A 24 -29.48 6.78 -18.10
CA SER A 24 -30.82 7.35 -17.92
C SER A 24 -31.65 6.60 -16.85
N LYS A 25 -31.56 5.27 -16.81
CA LYS A 25 -32.22 4.47 -15.75
C LYS A 25 -31.61 4.69 -14.37
N GLN A 26 -30.29 4.82 -14.27
CA GLN A 26 -29.63 5.13 -12.99
C GLN A 26 -30.00 6.53 -12.48
N GLU A 27 -30.09 7.50 -13.39
CA GLU A 27 -30.51 8.86 -13.05
C GLU A 27 -31.96 8.90 -12.61
N LEU A 28 -32.85 8.19 -13.29
CA LEU A 28 -34.25 8.06 -12.89
C LEU A 28 -34.40 7.38 -11.53
N ILE A 29 -33.62 6.35 -11.24
CA ILE A 29 -33.63 5.69 -9.92
C ILE A 29 -33.13 6.65 -8.83
N LYS A 30 -32.08 7.42 -9.10
CA LYS A 30 -31.55 8.41 -8.16
C LYS A 30 -32.58 9.51 -7.89
N GLN A 31 -33.20 10.02 -8.93
CA GLN A 31 -34.25 11.03 -8.83
C GLN A 31 -35.45 10.48 -8.05
N GLY A 32 -35.96 9.30 -8.43
CA GLY A 32 -37.05 8.66 -7.74
C GLY A 32 -36.78 8.36 -6.26
N PHE A 33 -35.53 7.95 -5.93
CA PHE A 33 -35.09 7.78 -4.54
C PHE A 33 -35.04 9.13 -3.79
N GLN A 34 -34.52 10.16 -4.44
CA GLN A 34 -34.43 11.49 -3.87
C GLN A 34 -35.85 12.02 -3.56
N ASP A 35 -36.75 11.96 -4.53
CA ASP A 35 -38.15 12.40 -4.36
C ASP A 35 -38.85 11.60 -3.26
N TRP A 36 -38.63 10.28 -3.22
CA TRP A 36 -39.17 9.42 -2.18
C TRP A 36 -38.66 9.75 -0.77
N VAL A 37 -37.37 10.07 -0.63
CA VAL A 37 -36.81 10.49 0.67
C VAL A 37 -37.39 11.83 1.12
N TRP A 38 -37.51 12.78 0.20
CA TRP A 38 -37.95 14.14 0.52
C TRP A 38 -39.48 14.26 0.71
N SER A 39 -40.27 13.33 0.19
CA SER A 39 -41.75 13.36 0.30
C SER A 39 -42.24 13.10 1.73
N ASP A 40 -41.41 12.50 2.61
CA ASP A 40 -41.80 12.14 3.97
C ASP A 40 -40.76 12.63 4.97
N PRO A 41 -41.09 13.61 5.84
CA PRO A 41 -40.15 14.16 6.82
C PRO A 41 -39.61 13.12 7.83
N GLU A 42 -40.48 12.22 8.32
CA GLU A 42 -40.07 11.19 9.30
C GLU A 42 -39.09 10.18 8.68
N ARG A 43 -39.38 9.76 7.46
CA ARG A 43 -38.50 8.87 6.70
C ARG A 43 -37.12 9.53 6.49
N ARG A 44 -37.13 10.79 6.07
CA ARG A 44 -35.88 11.56 5.88
C ARG A 44 -35.08 11.63 7.17
N GLU A 45 -35.69 11.99 8.28
CA GLU A 45 -35.01 12.11 9.57
C GLU A 45 -34.44 10.76 10.01
N ARG A 46 -35.21 9.68 9.90
CA ARG A 46 -34.78 8.33 10.22
C ARG A 46 -33.59 7.87 9.35
N LEU A 47 -33.65 8.11 8.03
CA LEU A 47 -32.57 7.74 7.12
C LEU A 47 -31.32 8.59 7.33
N CYS A 48 -31.48 9.89 7.62
CA CYS A 48 -30.35 10.75 7.99
C CYS A 48 -29.68 10.30 9.27
N ARG A 49 -30.44 9.95 10.32
CA ARG A 49 -29.87 9.38 11.56
C ARG A 49 -29.13 8.09 11.27
N LEU A 50 -29.76 7.14 10.60
CA LEU A 50 -29.14 5.86 10.24
C LEU A 50 -27.85 6.03 9.44
N TYR A 51 -27.83 6.98 8.50
CA TYR A 51 -26.66 7.30 7.71
C TYR A 51 -25.54 7.91 8.57
N ASN A 52 -25.92 8.89 9.41
CA ASN A 52 -24.94 9.53 10.31
C ASN A 52 -24.36 8.55 11.32
N ASP A 53 -25.16 7.67 11.88
CA ASP A 53 -24.70 6.64 12.83
C ASP A 53 -23.76 5.62 12.17
N LYS A 54 -24.03 5.26 10.91
CA LYS A 54 -23.22 4.26 10.20
C LYS A 54 -21.98 4.83 9.51
N PHE A 55 -22.03 6.04 9.00
CA PHE A 55 -21.00 6.58 8.11
C PHE A 55 -20.36 7.88 8.61
N ASN A 56 -21.02 8.65 9.45
CA ASN A 56 -20.51 9.94 9.96
C ASN A 56 -20.20 9.91 11.48
N SER A 57 -20.38 8.77 12.14
CA SER A 57 -20.05 8.60 13.57
C SER A 57 -18.55 8.51 13.82
N LEU A 58 -17.76 8.15 12.78
CA LEU A 58 -16.32 8.08 12.88
C LEU A 58 -15.70 9.41 12.47
N ARG A 59 -15.09 10.10 13.42
CA ARG A 59 -14.27 11.27 13.14
C ARG A 59 -12.85 10.81 12.80
N PRO A 60 -12.34 11.07 11.59
CA PRO A 60 -10.95 10.78 11.26
C PRO A 60 -10.02 11.51 12.23
N ARG A 61 -8.97 10.83 12.68
CA ARG A 61 -7.95 11.47 13.51
C ARG A 61 -7.19 12.50 12.67
N GLU A 62 -7.12 13.73 13.16
CA GLU A 62 -6.33 14.79 12.57
C GLU A 62 -4.94 14.80 13.21
N TYR A 63 -3.92 15.07 12.41
CA TYR A 63 -2.54 15.13 12.85
C TYR A 63 -1.99 16.54 12.58
N ASP A 64 -1.50 17.16 13.62
CA ASP A 64 -0.83 18.48 13.54
C ASP A 64 0.68 18.29 13.68
N GLY A 65 1.43 18.69 12.65
CA GLY A 65 2.88 18.64 12.59
C GLY A 65 3.57 19.98 12.90
N SER A 66 2.84 21.00 13.32
CA SER A 66 3.39 22.35 13.56
C SER A 66 4.51 22.37 14.59
N HIS A 67 4.44 21.49 15.59
CA HIS A 67 5.40 21.36 16.69
C HIS A 67 6.68 20.60 16.30
N ILE A 68 6.74 19.95 15.13
CA ILE A 68 7.89 19.13 14.71
C ILE A 68 9.02 20.04 14.25
N VAL A 69 10.20 19.86 14.85
CA VAL A 69 11.43 20.54 14.48
C VAL A 69 12.32 19.54 13.73
N PHE A 70 12.60 19.81 12.46
CA PHE A 70 13.38 18.95 11.58
C PHE A 70 14.88 19.21 11.74
N SER A 71 15.51 18.53 12.70
CA SER A 71 16.94 18.70 12.97
C SER A 71 17.78 18.13 11.84
N GLY A 72 18.80 18.91 11.40
CA GLY A 72 19.71 18.50 10.31
C GLY A 72 19.15 18.69 8.90
N MET A 73 17.91 19.17 8.78
CA MET A 73 17.34 19.56 7.49
C MET A 73 18.00 20.86 6.99
N ASN A 74 18.11 20.99 5.68
CA ASN A 74 18.61 22.22 5.03
C ASN A 74 17.77 23.43 5.47
N PRO A 75 18.37 24.46 6.08
CA PRO A 75 17.66 25.61 6.59
C PRO A 75 17.02 26.49 5.51
N GLU A 76 17.44 26.36 4.24
CA GLU A 76 16.86 27.08 3.11
C GLU A 76 15.54 26.46 2.64
N ILE A 77 15.19 25.27 3.12
CA ILE A 77 13.98 24.55 2.73
C ILE A 77 13.00 24.52 3.89
N GLU A 78 11.80 25.03 3.66
CA GLU A 78 10.71 24.98 4.61
C GLU A 78 9.61 24.05 4.12
N LEU A 79 9.22 23.08 4.98
CA LEU A 79 8.09 22.20 4.69
C LEU A 79 6.77 22.94 4.86
N ARG A 80 5.87 22.74 3.90
CA ARG A 80 4.51 23.29 3.95
C ARG A 80 3.71 22.62 5.07
N GLU A 81 2.64 23.26 5.52
CA GLU A 81 1.78 22.77 6.60
C GLU A 81 1.29 21.31 6.33
N HIS A 82 0.75 21.03 5.12
CA HIS A 82 0.30 19.69 4.80
C HIS A 82 1.41 18.64 4.83
N GLN A 83 2.64 19.00 4.49
CA GLN A 83 3.80 18.10 4.56
C GLN A 83 4.18 17.82 6.02
N ARG A 84 4.18 18.83 6.88
CA ARG A 84 4.40 18.68 8.33
C ARG A 84 3.34 17.78 8.95
N ASN A 85 2.06 17.97 8.57
CA ASN A 85 0.94 17.16 9.04
C ASN A 85 1.04 15.72 8.54
N ALA A 86 1.51 15.50 7.31
CA ALA A 86 1.80 14.15 6.77
C ALA A 86 2.93 13.47 7.56
N VAL A 87 3.99 14.17 7.89
CA VAL A 87 5.06 13.64 8.76
C VAL A 87 4.53 13.26 10.13
N ALA A 88 3.72 14.11 10.76
CA ALA A 88 3.06 13.80 12.03
C ALA A 88 2.18 12.54 11.92
N HIS A 89 1.44 12.40 10.82
CA HIS A 89 0.65 11.20 10.56
C HIS A 89 1.51 9.93 10.47
N ILE A 90 2.65 9.98 9.78
CA ILE A 90 3.59 8.86 9.69
C ILE A 90 4.19 8.50 11.05
N LEU A 91 4.53 9.50 11.86
CA LEU A 91 5.16 9.28 13.16
C LEU A 91 4.18 8.70 14.21
N TYR A 92 2.94 9.17 14.22
CA TYR A 92 1.96 8.87 15.27
C TYR A 92 0.83 7.93 14.83
N GLY A 93 0.63 7.76 13.52
CA GLY A 93 -0.50 7.00 12.96
C GLY A 93 -0.20 5.55 12.61
N GLY A 94 1.06 5.14 12.56
CA GLY A 94 1.47 3.82 12.09
C GLY A 94 1.55 3.72 10.55
N ASN A 95 0.99 2.66 9.97
CA ASN A 95 1.01 2.51 8.50
C ASN A 95 0.16 3.60 7.85
N THR A 96 0.77 4.37 6.95
CA THR A 96 0.18 5.57 6.37
C THR A 96 0.18 5.51 4.84
N LEU A 97 -0.93 5.90 4.23
CA LEU A 97 -1.05 6.10 2.79
C LEU A 97 -1.08 7.61 2.47
N LEU A 98 -0.04 8.11 1.82
CA LEU A 98 0.04 9.49 1.34
C LEU A 98 -0.67 9.63 -0.01
N ALA A 99 -1.96 9.92 0.01
CA ALA A 99 -2.79 10.07 -1.20
C ALA A 99 -2.82 11.52 -1.71
N HIS A 100 -1.75 12.28 -1.52
CA HIS A 100 -1.62 13.66 -2.00
C HIS A 100 -1.55 13.74 -3.52
N ALA A 101 -1.98 14.87 -4.07
CA ALA A 101 -1.88 15.15 -5.50
C ALA A 101 -0.42 15.10 -6.00
N VAL A 102 -0.26 14.93 -7.31
CA VAL A 102 1.06 15.04 -7.95
C VAL A 102 1.61 16.45 -7.74
N GLY A 103 2.88 16.56 -7.36
CA GLY A 103 3.52 17.85 -7.07
C GLY A 103 3.31 18.38 -5.64
N ALA A 104 2.62 17.66 -4.77
CA ALA A 104 2.48 18.05 -3.36
C ALA A 104 3.78 17.93 -2.53
N GLY A 105 4.82 17.28 -3.08
CA GLY A 105 6.11 17.09 -2.42
C GLY A 105 6.16 15.86 -1.52
N LYS A 106 5.51 14.76 -1.90
CA LYS A 106 5.52 13.48 -1.17
C LYS A 106 6.92 12.95 -0.86
N THR A 107 7.89 13.17 -1.75
CA THR A 107 9.29 12.83 -1.51
C THR A 107 9.80 13.48 -0.22
N PHE A 108 9.56 14.78 -0.04
CA PHE A 108 9.98 15.51 1.15
C PHE A 108 9.26 15.02 2.41
N GLU A 109 7.98 14.66 2.30
CA GLU A 109 7.21 14.08 3.41
C GLU A 109 7.83 12.75 3.87
N MET A 110 8.13 11.84 2.93
CA MET A 110 8.72 10.55 3.24
C MET A 110 10.14 10.66 3.78
N VAL A 111 10.98 11.51 3.18
CA VAL A 111 12.36 11.75 3.61
C VAL A 111 12.40 12.34 5.01
N SER A 112 11.62 13.39 5.26
CA SER A 112 11.56 14.04 6.59
C SER A 112 11.01 13.09 7.65
N ALA A 113 10.00 12.27 7.31
CA ALA A 113 9.46 11.27 8.23
C ALA A 113 10.47 10.18 8.57
N ALA A 114 11.29 9.75 7.61
CA ALA A 114 12.35 8.77 7.84
C ALA A 114 13.44 9.32 8.79
N MET A 115 13.92 10.53 8.51
CA MET A 115 14.95 11.18 9.31
C MET A 115 14.47 11.47 10.73
N GLU A 116 13.25 11.98 10.90
CA GLU A 116 12.66 12.21 12.22
C GLU A 116 12.40 10.90 12.96
N SER A 117 11.95 9.85 12.26
CA SER A 117 11.80 8.52 12.87
C SER A 117 13.12 7.98 13.41
N LYS A 118 14.22 8.15 12.67
CA LYS A 118 15.55 7.77 13.12
C LYS A 118 16.02 8.61 14.29
N ARG A 119 15.85 9.93 14.21
CA ARG A 119 16.20 10.86 15.29
C ARG A 119 15.48 10.54 16.60
N LEU A 120 14.20 10.17 16.51
CA LEU A 120 13.36 9.83 17.67
C LEU A 120 13.60 8.37 18.16
N GLY A 121 14.45 7.59 17.49
CA GLY A 121 14.69 6.20 17.84
C GLY A 121 13.52 5.26 17.50
N LEU A 122 12.58 5.71 16.65
CA LEU A 122 11.44 4.91 16.21
C LEU A 122 11.80 3.93 15.08
N CYS A 123 12.91 4.17 14.41
CA CYS A 123 13.51 3.24 13.45
C CYS A 123 15.03 3.41 13.43
N SER A 124 15.72 2.35 13.05
CA SER A 124 17.17 2.35 12.86
C SER A 124 17.53 2.43 11.38
N LYS A 125 16.77 1.80 10.51
CA LYS A 125 17.09 1.64 9.10
C LYS A 125 15.87 1.75 8.20
N SER A 126 15.82 2.81 7.40
CA SER A 126 14.75 3.08 6.44
C SER A 126 15.10 2.61 5.03
N LEU A 127 14.16 1.91 4.37
CA LEU A 127 14.28 1.48 2.98
C LEU A 127 13.25 2.23 2.11
N PHE A 128 13.74 2.88 1.06
CA PHE A 128 12.91 3.55 0.06
C PHE A 128 12.84 2.70 -1.21
N VAL A 129 11.64 2.35 -1.61
CA VAL A 129 11.37 1.61 -2.85
C VAL A 129 10.70 2.56 -3.83
N VAL A 130 11.40 2.87 -4.90
CA VAL A 130 11.01 3.93 -5.85
C VAL A 130 11.01 3.42 -7.29
N PRO A 131 10.36 4.11 -8.24
CA PRO A 131 10.48 3.76 -9.65
C PRO A 131 11.95 3.70 -10.10
N ASN A 132 12.32 2.67 -10.87
CA ASN A 132 13.72 2.40 -11.23
C ASN A 132 14.45 3.57 -11.91
N HIS A 133 13.74 4.42 -12.63
CA HIS A 133 14.31 5.58 -13.32
C HIS A 133 14.46 6.81 -12.43
N LEU A 134 13.89 6.80 -11.23
CA LEU A 134 13.90 7.92 -10.29
C LEU A 134 14.88 7.74 -9.13
N THR A 135 15.62 6.62 -9.06
CA THR A 135 16.54 6.32 -7.94
C THR A 135 17.59 7.42 -7.72
N GLU A 136 18.19 7.95 -8.79
CA GLU A 136 19.19 9.01 -8.71
C GLU A 136 18.55 10.37 -8.32
N GLN A 137 17.36 10.66 -8.86
CA GLN A 137 16.60 11.86 -8.49
C GLN A 137 16.23 11.82 -7.00
N TRP A 138 15.72 10.70 -6.50
CA TRP A 138 15.43 10.52 -5.08
C TRP A 138 16.64 10.73 -4.19
N ALA A 139 17.81 10.22 -4.60
CA ALA A 139 19.05 10.44 -3.88
C ALA A 139 19.45 11.92 -3.84
N SER A 140 19.31 12.62 -4.98
CA SER A 140 19.58 14.05 -5.08
C SER A 140 18.65 14.88 -4.21
N GLU A 141 17.33 14.61 -4.27
CA GLU A 141 16.32 15.30 -3.45
C GLU A 141 16.53 14.99 -1.94
N PHE A 142 16.92 13.78 -1.60
CA PHE A 142 17.25 13.39 -0.23
C PHE A 142 18.40 14.23 0.33
N LEU A 143 19.52 14.30 -0.43
CA LEU A 143 20.70 15.06 -0.04
C LEU A 143 20.50 16.57 -0.11
N GLN A 144 19.59 17.05 -0.96
CA GLN A 144 19.18 18.45 -0.97
C GLN A 144 18.46 18.82 0.34
N LEU A 145 17.59 17.91 0.83
CA LEU A 145 16.84 18.13 2.06
C LEU A 145 17.69 17.89 3.32
N TYR A 146 18.52 16.81 3.32
CA TYR A 146 19.44 16.45 4.40
C TYR A 146 20.86 16.28 3.88
N PRO A 147 21.66 17.35 3.75
CA PRO A 147 22.99 17.30 3.13
C PRO A 147 24.00 16.40 3.82
N SER A 148 23.85 16.16 5.12
CA SER A 148 24.75 15.28 5.91
C SER A 148 24.27 13.85 6.04
N ALA A 149 23.20 13.47 5.37
CA ALA A 149 22.66 12.12 5.46
C ALA A 149 23.58 11.08 4.79
N ASN A 150 23.78 9.95 5.45
CA ASN A 150 24.49 8.80 4.93
C ASN A 150 23.52 7.87 4.20
N ILE A 151 23.43 7.96 2.87
CA ILE A 151 22.49 7.18 2.07
C ILE A 151 23.20 6.13 1.21
N LEU A 152 22.55 4.97 1.04
CA LEU A 152 22.98 3.93 0.11
C LEU A 152 22.01 3.85 -1.07
N VAL A 153 22.50 4.10 -2.28
CA VAL A 153 21.70 4.04 -3.50
C VAL A 153 22.06 2.81 -4.31
N ALA A 154 21.07 2.01 -4.64
CA ALA A 154 21.27 0.81 -5.44
C ALA A 154 21.40 1.12 -6.93
N THR A 155 22.40 0.57 -7.55
CA THR A 155 22.59 0.60 -9.00
C THR A 155 22.12 -0.71 -9.64
N LYS A 156 21.94 -0.70 -10.97
CA LYS A 156 21.59 -1.92 -11.72
C LYS A 156 22.65 -3.04 -11.52
N LYS A 157 23.93 -2.66 -11.42
CA LYS A 157 25.07 -3.58 -11.24
C LYS A 157 25.03 -4.28 -9.88
N ASP A 158 24.54 -3.60 -8.84
CA ASP A 158 24.47 -4.17 -7.49
C ASP A 158 23.49 -5.34 -7.39
N PHE A 159 22.48 -5.37 -8.26
CA PHE A 159 21.46 -6.44 -8.31
C PHE A 159 21.71 -7.50 -9.39
N GLU A 160 22.87 -7.50 -10.03
CA GLU A 160 23.33 -8.65 -10.79
C GLU A 160 23.57 -9.84 -9.86
N THR A 161 23.39 -11.06 -10.36
CA THR A 161 23.46 -12.30 -9.55
C THR A 161 24.74 -12.40 -8.73
N LYS A 162 25.86 -11.93 -9.25
CA LYS A 162 27.16 -11.97 -8.59
C LYS A 162 27.30 -10.95 -7.44
N ASN A 163 26.64 -9.79 -7.55
CA ASN A 163 26.84 -8.64 -6.66
C ASN A 163 25.73 -8.54 -5.60
N ARG A 164 24.56 -9.11 -5.87
CA ARG A 164 23.37 -9.00 -5.00
C ARG A 164 23.63 -9.41 -3.56
N LYS A 165 24.29 -10.57 -3.35
CA LYS A 165 24.64 -11.03 -1.99
C LYS A 165 25.52 -10.00 -1.25
N LYS A 166 26.52 -9.44 -1.95
CA LYS A 166 27.40 -8.42 -1.38
C LYS A 166 26.64 -7.13 -1.05
N PHE A 167 25.73 -6.71 -1.93
CA PHE A 167 24.93 -5.51 -1.73
C PHE A 167 23.94 -5.69 -0.55
N CYS A 168 23.23 -6.82 -0.48
CA CYS A 168 22.38 -7.13 0.67
C CYS A 168 23.19 -7.21 1.98
N GLY A 169 24.39 -7.78 1.94
CA GLY A 169 25.31 -7.78 3.09
C GLY A 169 25.71 -6.36 3.54
N ARG A 170 25.94 -5.44 2.59
CA ARG A 170 26.19 -4.01 2.92
C ARG A 170 24.97 -3.37 3.57
N ILE A 171 23.75 -3.66 3.09
CA ILE A 171 22.53 -3.18 3.74
C ILE A 171 22.43 -3.70 5.17
N ALA A 172 22.67 -5.00 5.37
CA ALA A 172 22.52 -5.66 6.66
C ALA A 172 23.51 -5.10 7.70
N THR A 173 24.76 -4.91 7.31
CA THR A 173 25.85 -4.53 8.23
C THR A 173 26.16 -3.04 8.31
N GLY A 174 25.71 -2.26 7.31
CA GLY A 174 26.00 -0.84 7.25
C GLY A 174 25.04 0.01 8.08
N ASP A 175 25.55 1.12 8.62
CA ASP A 175 24.74 2.13 9.29
C ASP A 175 24.41 3.25 8.28
N TYR A 176 23.25 3.16 7.67
CA TYR A 176 22.72 4.13 6.72
C TYR A 176 21.49 4.83 7.29
N ASP A 177 21.32 6.10 6.95
CA ASP A 177 20.08 6.84 7.27
C ASP A 177 18.95 6.39 6.37
N ALA A 178 19.29 6.10 5.11
CA ALA A 178 18.34 5.58 4.15
C ALA A 178 19.01 4.67 3.10
N ILE A 179 18.26 3.69 2.62
CA ILE A 179 18.61 2.86 1.48
C ILE A 179 17.58 3.12 0.38
N ILE A 180 18.02 3.46 -0.82
CA ILE A 180 17.15 3.74 -1.96
C ILE A 180 17.33 2.66 -3.02
N ILE A 181 16.27 1.93 -3.34
CA ILE A 181 16.28 0.86 -4.34
C ILE A 181 15.10 1.00 -5.31
N GLY A 182 15.26 0.49 -6.51
CA GLY A 182 14.18 0.44 -7.49
C GLY A 182 13.21 -0.72 -7.26
N HIS A 183 11.95 -0.59 -7.72
CA HIS A 183 10.93 -1.65 -7.61
C HIS A 183 11.43 -3.01 -8.09
N SER A 184 12.02 -3.06 -9.30
CA SER A 184 12.53 -4.32 -9.86
C SER A 184 13.71 -4.92 -9.10
N GLN A 185 14.39 -4.11 -8.29
CA GLN A 185 15.48 -4.55 -7.42
C GLN A 185 14.90 -5.09 -6.11
N PHE A 186 13.90 -4.42 -5.56
CA PHE A 186 13.17 -4.87 -4.37
C PHE A 186 12.55 -6.25 -4.55
N GLU A 187 11.93 -6.51 -5.70
CA GLU A 187 11.35 -7.81 -6.05
C GLU A 187 12.36 -8.97 -6.09
N LYS A 188 13.65 -8.66 -6.23
CA LYS A 188 14.72 -9.67 -6.25
C LYS A 188 15.26 -10.03 -4.86
N ILE A 189 14.85 -9.33 -3.82
CA ILE A 189 15.22 -9.63 -2.43
C ILE A 189 14.28 -10.75 -1.95
N PRO A 190 14.80 -11.93 -1.60
CA PRO A 190 13.95 -13.02 -1.15
C PRO A 190 13.41 -12.75 0.26
N MET A 191 12.21 -13.21 0.53
CA MET A 191 11.70 -13.36 1.90
C MET A 191 12.20 -14.68 2.50
N SER A 192 12.26 -14.74 3.84
CA SER A 192 12.58 -15.99 4.53
C SER A 192 11.60 -17.11 4.17
N ILE A 193 12.10 -18.34 4.16
CA ILE A 193 11.30 -19.52 3.81
C ILE A 193 10.14 -19.70 4.81
N GLU A 194 10.39 -19.43 6.09
CA GLU A 194 9.41 -19.49 7.17
C GLU A 194 8.25 -18.52 6.89
N ARG A 195 8.56 -17.29 6.47
CA ARG A 195 7.54 -16.29 6.18
C ARG A 195 6.75 -16.63 4.91
N GLN A 196 7.43 -17.11 3.88
CA GLN A 196 6.75 -17.58 2.66
C GLN A 196 5.81 -18.76 2.98
N ARG A 197 6.25 -19.70 3.81
CA ARG A 197 5.43 -20.83 4.27
C ARG A 197 4.21 -20.35 5.03
N ALA A 198 4.37 -19.48 6.02
CA ALA A 198 3.27 -18.94 6.81
C ALA A 198 2.21 -18.25 5.95
N ILE A 199 2.62 -17.47 4.95
CA ILE A 199 1.70 -16.83 4.00
C ILE A 199 0.94 -17.86 3.16
N LEU A 200 1.63 -18.90 2.67
CA LEU A 200 0.98 -19.95 1.86
C LEU A 200 0.03 -20.80 2.70
N GLU A 201 0.37 -21.09 3.95
CA GLU A 201 -0.51 -21.80 4.90
C GLU A 201 -1.75 -20.98 5.21
N GLN A 202 -1.62 -19.70 5.51
CA GLN A 202 -2.76 -18.81 5.70
C GLN A 202 -3.68 -18.77 4.46
N GLN A 203 -3.10 -18.63 3.26
CA GLN A 203 -3.88 -18.69 2.01
C GLN A 203 -4.61 -20.03 1.82
N LEU A 204 -3.98 -21.12 2.22
CA LEU A 204 -4.57 -22.45 2.15
C LEU A 204 -5.79 -22.58 3.09
N ASP A 205 -5.68 -22.02 4.29
CA ASP A 205 -6.75 -22.00 5.28
C ASP A 205 -7.92 -21.14 4.80
N GLU A 206 -7.67 -19.91 4.35
CA GLU A 206 -8.69 -18.99 3.80
C GLU A 206 -9.46 -19.64 2.63
N VAL A 207 -8.75 -20.29 1.69
CA VAL A 207 -9.37 -20.99 0.55
C VAL A 207 -10.16 -22.20 1.03
N THR A 208 -9.69 -22.90 2.04
CA THR A 208 -10.36 -24.09 2.61
C THR A 208 -11.64 -23.71 3.32
N GLU A 209 -11.62 -22.64 4.13
CA GLU A 209 -12.80 -22.07 4.76
C GLU A 209 -13.83 -21.61 3.72
N GLY A 210 -13.38 -20.89 2.69
CA GLY A 210 -14.24 -20.47 1.58
C GLY A 210 -14.91 -21.62 0.84
N ILE A 211 -14.21 -22.75 0.62
CA ILE A 211 -14.79 -23.97 0.04
C ILE A 211 -15.86 -24.54 0.98
N THR A 212 -15.59 -24.60 2.27
CA THR A 212 -16.51 -25.13 3.28
C THR A 212 -17.79 -24.32 3.38
N GLU A 213 -17.66 -22.98 3.40
CA GLU A 213 -18.81 -22.08 3.37
C GLU A 213 -19.66 -22.22 2.12
N LEU A 214 -19.04 -22.28 0.94
CA LEU A 214 -19.77 -22.44 -0.32
C LEU A 214 -20.50 -23.78 -0.39
N LYS A 215 -19.88 -24.86 0.08
CA LYS A 215 -20.53 -26.18 0.16
C LYS A 215 -21.72 -26.17 1.13
N LYS A 216 -21.59 -25.50 2.29
CA LYS A 216 -22.66 -25.36 3.29
C LYS A 216 -23.85 -24.53 2.78
N ASN A 217 -23.56 -23.47 2.03
CA ASN A 217 -24.57 -22.54 1.50
C ASN A 217 -25.14 -22.97 0.14
N ARG A 218 -24.95 -24.21 -0.32
CA ARG A 218 -25.35 -24.72 -1.65
C ARG A 218 -24.86 -23.80 -2.78
N GLY A 219 -23.65 -23.28 -2.66
CA GLY A 219 -23.05 -22.39 -3.65
C GLY A 219 -22.83 -23.09 -5.00
N ASP A 220 -22.63 -22.27 -6.03
CA ASP A 220 -22.41 -22.74 -7.40
C ASP A 220 -21.22 -23.71 -7.49
N ASN A 221 -21.46 -24.89 -8.07
CA ASN A 221 -20.45 -25.94 -8.29
C ASN A 221 -19.22 -25.44 -9.09
N PHE A 222 -19.39 -24.42 -9.94
CA PHE A 222 -18.29 -23.82 -10.69
C PHE A 222 -17.33 -23.06 -9.76
N SER A 223 -17.87 -22.29 -8.84
CA SER A 223 -17.08 -21.55 -7.85
C SER A 223 -16.31 -22.49 -6.92
N VAL A 224 -16.92 -23.59 -6.50
CA VAL A 224 -16.25 -24.61 -5.68
C VAL A 224 -15.09 -25.26 -6.44
N LYS A 225 -15.29 -25.66 -7.71
CA LYS A 225 -14.21 -26.22 -8.55
C LYS A 225 -13.05 -25.24 -8.77
N GLN A 226 -13.34 -23.96 -8.92
CA GLN A 226 -12.32 -22.94 -9.07
C GLN A 226 -11.46 -22.81 -7.81
N LEU A 227 -12.08 -22.82 -6.61
CA LEU A 227 -11.37 -22.82 -5.34
C LEU A 227 -10.55 -24.08 -5.12
N GLU A 228 -11.07 -25.23 -5.46
CA GLU A 228 -10.31 -26.48 -5.37
C GLU A 228 -9.07 -26.48 -6.27
N ARG A 229 -9.13 -25.85 -7.45
CA ARG A 229 -7.94 -25.61 -8.30
C ARG A 229 -6.94 -24.66 -7.63
N THR A 230 -7.43 -23.57 -7.03
CA THR A 230 -6.58 -22.63 -6.29
C THR A 230 -5.91 -23.34 -5.10
N LYS A 231 -6.66 -24.10 -4.32
CA LYS A 231 -6.13 -24.91 -3.22
C LYS A 231 -5.02 -25.86 -3.68
N LYS A 232 -5.21 -26.53 -4.79
CA LYS A 232 -4.19 -27.42 -5.38
C LYS A 232 -2.94 -26.65 -5.78
N SER A 233 -3.09 -25.48 -6.40
CA SER A 233 -1.98 -24.61 -6.79
C SER A 233 -1.18 -24.11 -5.59
N VAL A 234 -1.85 -23.68 -4.51
CA VAL A 234 -1.20 -23.23 -3.28
C VAL A 234 -0.43 -24.37 -2.62
N LYS A 235 -1.04 -25.58 -2.53
CA LYS A 235 -0.34 -26.78 -2.04
C LYS A 235 0.92 -27.10 -2.82
N GLN A 236 0.85 -27.09 -4.16
CA GLN A 236 2.02 -27.33 -5.00
C GLN A 236 3.14 -26.31 -4.79
N LYS A 237 2.78 -25.04 -4.50
CA LYS A 237 3.79 -24.01 -4.16
C LYS A 237 4.43 -24.30 -2.81
N LEU A 238 3.65 -24.74 -1.82
CA LEU A 238 4.13 -25.10 -0.49
C LEU A 238 5.08 -26.32 -0.57
N ASP A 239 4.74 -27.34 -1.32
CA ASP A 239 5.57 -28.54 -1.53
C ASP A 239 6.91 -28.16 -2.19
N LYS A 240 6.87 -27.31 -3.24
CA LYS A 240 8.10 -26.80 -3.89
C LYS A 240 8.96 -25.99 -2.94
N LEU A 241 8.37 -25.17 -2.09
CA LEU A 241 9.10 -24.37 -1.11
C LEU A 241 9.83 -25.28 -0.09
N ASN A 242 9.19 -26.34 0.34
CA ASN A 242 9.80 -27.32 1.25
C ASN A 242 10.98 -28.07 0.61
N ASP A 243 10.94 -28.32 -0.71
CA ASP A 243 12.04 -28.94 -1.44
C ASP A 243 13.21 -27.98 -1.69
N GLN A 244 12.92 -26.67 -1.83
CA GLN A 244 13.93 -25.62 -2.06
C GLN A 244 14.67 -25.20 -0.79
N SER A 245 14.15 -25.47 0.40
CA SER A 245 14.73 -25.07 1.69
C SER A 245 16.20 -25.50 1.92
N LYS A 246 16.73 -26.35 1.04
CA LYS A 246 18.11 -26.87 1.12
C LYS A 246 19.13 -26.11 0.26
N LYS A 247 18.74 -25.05 -0.49
CA LYS A 247 19.62 -24.48 -1.53
C LYS A 247 19.91 -22.98 -1.47
N ASP A 248 19.22 -22.17 -0.68
CA ASP A 248 19.36 -20.71 -0.74
C ASP A 248 20.14 -20.12 0.44
N ASP A 249 21.42 -19.85 0.18
CA ASP A 249 22.35 -19.09 1.03
C ASP A 249 22.35 -17.57 0.63
N THR A 250 21.16 -17.00 0.44
CA THR A 250 20.99 -15.58 0.13
C THR A 250 20.42 -14.83 1.34
N VAL A 251 20.95 -13.62 1.60
CA VAL A 251 20.42 -12.73 2.64
C VAL A 251 18.96 -12.42 2.35
N THR A 252 18.07 -12.74 3.28
CA THR A 252 16.64 -12.50 3.18
C THR A 252 16.27 -11.07 3.56
N PHE A 253 15.04 -10.65 3.23
CA PHE A 253 14.56 -9.31 3.58
C PHE A 253 14.58 -9.07 5.10
N GLU A 254 14.22 -10.08 5.87
CA GLU A 254 14.20 -10.03 7.35
C GLU A 254 15.62 -9.82 7.92
N GLU A 255 16.64 -10.36 7.27
CA GLU A 255 18.05 -10.23 7.67
C GLU A 255 18.68 -8.89 7.28
N LEU A 256 18.00 -8.08 6.43
CA LEU A 256 18.50 -6.74 6.09
C LEU A 256 18.46 -5.78 7.28
N GLY A 257 17.66 -6.08 8.30
CA GLY A 257 17.48 -5.23 9.48
C GLY A 257 16.73 -3.92 9.15
N VAL A 258 15.94 -3.93 8.09
CA VAL A 258 15.07 -2.80 7.75
C VAL A 258 13.84 -2.84 8.64
N ASP A 259 13.58 -1.76 9.35
CA ASP A 259 12.46 -1.63 10.27
C ASP A 259 11.39 -0.63 9.80
N ARG A 260 11.70 0.17 8.77
CA ARG A 260 10.72 1.06 8.13
C ARG A 260 10.85 1.05 6.61
N LEU A 261 9.69 0.90 5.95
CA LEU A 261 9.60 0.82 4.50
C LEU A 261 8.78 1.99 3.95
N PHE A 262 9.37 2.73 3.01
CA PHE A 262 8.72 3.79 2.26
C PHE A 262 8.60 3.39 0.80
N ILE A 263 7.39 3.39 0.25
CA ILE A 263 7.13 2.94 -1.13
C ILE A 263 6.51 4.09 -1.91
N ASP A 264 7.24 4.57 -2.90
CA ASP A 264 6.67 5.49 -3.90
C ASP A 264 5.93 4.68 -4.98
N GLU A 265 4.84 5.26 -5.52
CA GLU A 265 3.99 4.59 -6.50
C GLU A 265 3.49 3.20 -6.01
N SER A 266 3.00 3.14 -4.78
CA SER A 266 2.56 1.91 -4.11
C SER A 266 1.49 1.11 -4.86
N HIS A 267 0.88 1.70 -5.89
CA HIS A 267 -0.08 1.01 -6.76
C HIS A 267 0.53 -0.18 -7.52
N TYR A 268 1.86 -0.28 -7.65
CA TYR A 268 2.54 -1.47 -8.18
C TYR A 268 2.28 -2.72 -7.31
N TYR A 269 2.00 -2.55 -6.02
CA TYR A 269 1.77 -3.63 -5.05
C TYR A 269 0.30 -3.83 -4.68
N LYS A 270 -0.64 -3.29 -5.48
CA LYS A 270 -2.09 -3.37 -5.21
C LYS A 270 -2.69 -4.76 -5.31
N ASN A 271 -2.04 -5.69 -6.01
CA ASN A 271 -2.54 -7.03 -6.24
C ASN A 271 -2.14 -7.96 -5.10
N LEU A 272 -2.77 -7.78 -3.95
CA LEU A 272 -2.69 -8.75 -2.86
C LEU A 272 -3.50 -10.00 -3.23
N PHE A 273 -3.07 -11.17 -2.72
CA PHE A 273 -3.93 -12.34 -2.77
C PHE A 273 -5.19 -12.05 -1.94
N LEU A 274 -6.32 -11.99 -2.63
CA LEU A 274 -7.62 -11.78 -2.02
C LEU A 274 -8.56 -12.85 -2.56
N PHE A 275 -9.11 -13.68 -1.65
CA PHE A 275 -10.22 -14.53 -2.00
C PHE A 275 -11.47 -13.68 -2.22
N THR A 276 -12.02 -13.68 -3.43
CA THR A 276 -13.25 -12.96 -3.74
C THR A 276 -14.23 -13.85 -4.50
N LYS A 277 -15.52 -13.72 -4.16
CA LYS A 277 -16.63 -14.33 -4.91
C LYS A 277 -16.95 -13.56 -6.20
N MET A 278 -16.39 -12.36 -6.37
CA MET A 278 -16.60 -11.57 -7.58
C MET A 278 -15.77 -12.10 -8.73
N ARG A 279 -16.40 -12.23 -9.89
CA ARG A 279 -15.70 -12.44 -11.16
C ARG A 279 -15.21 -11.09 -11.66
N ASN A 280 -13.93 -11.04 -12.06
CA ASN A 280 -13.42 -9.89 -12.85
C ASN A 280 -14.05 -9.90 -14.24
#